data_aaec5467d0906b36cdc43bc4e8e828ca
#
_entry.id   aaec5467d0906b36cdc43bc4e8e828ca
#
_cell.length_a   1.000
_cell.length_b   1.000
_cell.length_c   1.000
_cell.angle_alpha   90.00
_cell.angle_beta   90.00
_cell.angle_gamma   90.00
#
_symmetry.space_group_name_H-M   'P 1'
#
loop_
_entity.id
_entity.type
_entity.pdbx_description
1 polymer ?
#
loop_
_entity_poly.entity_id
_entity_poly.type
_entity_poly.pdbx_seq_one_letter_code
_entity_poly.pdbx_strand_id
1 'polypeptide(L)'
;SAMSKPVPDDAPLWLFADQLGPAVYGGEHAHREVVLIEATSALRRRPYHRQKLHLVLSALRHAHRDLGERATLLKADTYTDALRRYGRPVLVHQPTSHAADAFVHRLQDRGLVVDVLPTPTFALPRADFAQWAGGRKRFRMEDFYREQRRRFDVLMDGREPVCGRWNYDPENRESPPRTQPTLGLPGPYQPDEDDLDAGVRADLDGMDLPTVGVDGPRLFAVTPAEAQRALAHFIESRLPSFGRYEDAIMGQDWAMAHSLLSVPLNLGVLHPLDAVEAAEQAYRRKHAELPAVEGFIRQILGWREYMWHLYWHFGPDYMDNNALNATVPLPDWWTGLDPAAVRAECLHHALAGVRDRGWAHHIQRLMVLGNHALQRAYRPGELTEWFATAFVDGFRWVMPTNVIGMSQHADGGLLATKPYASGGAYINKMSDHCGDCAYDPKKRLGDDACPFTAGYWSFVHRNRDMLARNNRTQRSVSTMDRLTDLDAVLEQEADRRRF
;
A
#
# COMPACT_ATOMS: atom_id res chain seq x y z
N SER A 1 -22.88 30.85 12.21
CA SER A 1 -21.65 30.48 11.53
C SER A 1 -20.49 31.21 12.17
N ALA A 2 -19.66 30.53 12.94
CA ALA A 2 -18.44 31.11 13.43
C ALA A 2 -17.54 31.35 12.20
N MET A 3 -17.33 32.62 11.86
CA MET A 3 -16.36 33.02 10.83
C MET A 3 -14.99 32.52 11.30
N SER A 4 -14.40 31.61 10.54
CA SER A 4 -13.01 31.16 10.80
C SER A 4 -12.10 32.38 10.77
N LYS A 5 -11.26 32.52 11.80
CA LYS A 5 -10.25 33.58 11.80
C LYS A 5 -9.35 33.39 10.58
N PRO A 6 -9.04 34.49 9.84
CA PRO A 6 -8.13 34.38 8.70
C PRO A 6 -6.77 33.82 9.15
N VAL A 7 -6.20 32.90 8.35
CA VAL A 7 -4.88 32.34 8.59
C VAL A 7 -3.84 33.46 8.47
N PRO A 8 -2.93 33.64 9.46
CA PRO A 8 -1.87 34.65 9.36
C PRO A 8 -0.99 34.37 8.13
N ASP A 9 -0.68 35.43 7.38
CA ASP A 9 0.10 35.36 6.14
C ASP A 9 1.54 34.92 6.38
N ASP A 10 2.07 35.18 7.59
CA ASP A 10 3.44 34.86 8.00
C ASP A 10 3.56 33.55 8.79
N ALA A 11 2.48 32.82 8.99
CA ALA A 11 2.53 31.55 9.73
C ALA A 11 3.42 30.54 9.01
N PRO A 12 4.42 29.96 9.69
CA PRO A 12 5.23 28.90 9.11
C PRO A 12 4.42 27.62 8.91
N LEU A 13 4.83 26.83 7.92
CA LEU A 13 4.17 25.60 7.54
C LEU A 13 4.95 24.41 8.09
N TRP A 14 4.35 23.61 8.96
CA TRP A 14 4.92 22.36 9.41
C TRP A 14 4.52 21.24 8.47
N LEU A 15 5.51 20.50 7.93
CA LEU A 15 5.31 19.36 7.04
C LEU A 15 5.63 18.04 7.77
N PHE A 16 4.70 17.12 7.75
CA PHE A 16 4.99 15.72 8.07
C PHE A 16 5.79 15.06 6.94
N ALA A 17 6.39 13.90 7.22
CA ALA A 17 7.20 13.15 6.26
C ALA A 17 6.41 12.65 5.02
N ASP A 18 5.10 12.69 5.06
CA ASP A 18 4.21 12.34 3.96
C ASP A 18 3.60 13.56 3.24
N GLN A 19 4.17 14.74 3.46
CA GLN A 19 3.69 16.01 2.91
C GLN A 19 4.82 16.80 2.23
N LEU A 20 5.79 16.12 1.64
CA LEU A 20 7.06 16.73 1.22
C LEU A 20 7.09 17.14 -0.27
N GLY A 21 5.94 17.48 -0.83
CA GLY A 21 5.82 17.86 -2.23
C GLY A 21 5.40 19.31 -2.48
N PRO A 22 5.66 19.81 -3.71
CA PRO A 22 5.29 21.17 -4.11
C PRO A 22 3.79 21.48 -4.01
N ALA A 23 2.93 20.48 -4.12
CA ALA A 23 1.49 20.65 -3.91
C ALA A 23 1.17 21.15 -2.49
N VAL A 24 2.03 20.85 -1.52
CA VAL A 24 1.85 21.26 -0.11
C VAL A 24 2.49 22.61 0.18
N TYR A 25 3.78 22.77 -0.17
CA TYR A 25 4.54 23.95 0.22
C TYR A 25 4.68 25.01 -0.89
N GLY A 26 4.17 24.74 -2.08
CA GLY A 26 4.19 25.67 -3.20
C GLY A 26 2.91 26.49 -3.30
N GLY A 27 2.67 27.08 -4.47
CA GLY A 27 1.47 27.87 -4.75
C GLY A 27 1.28 29.03 -3.78
N GLU A 28 0.11 29.11 -3.16
CA GLU A 28 -0.21 30.16 -2.20
C GLU A 28 0.65 30.14 -0.93
N HIS A 29 1.33 29.02 -0.65
CA HIS A 29 2.21 28.87 0.51
C HIS A 29 3.69 29.09 0.20
N ALA A 30 4.05 29.43 -1.05
CA ALA A 30 5.44 29.52 -1.50
C ALA A 30 6.29 30.51 -0.70
N HIS A 31 5.66 31.51 -0.07
CA HIS A 31 6.34 32.52 0.74
C HIS A 31 6.58 32.10 2.19
N ARG A 32 5.97 31.00 2.66
CA ARG A 32 6.04 30.59 4.06
C ARG A 32 7.35 29.89 4.39
N GLU A 33 7.86 30.14 5.59
CA GLU A 33 8.87 29.28 6.18
C GLU A 33 8.31 27.88 6.41
N VAL A 34 9.19 26.88 6.33
CA VAL A 34 8.83 25.46 6.49
C VAL A 34 9.54 24.91 7.71
N VAL A 35 8.80 24.13 8.51
CA VAL A 35 9.31 23.39 9.66
C VAL A 35 9.25 21.91 9.37
N LEU A 36 10.38 21.22 9.52
CA LEU A 36 10.52 19.78 9.40
C LEU A 36 11.01 19.22 10.72
N ILE A 37 10.47 18.10 11.18
CA ILE A 37 10.78 17.54 12.49
C ILE A 37 11.13 16.06 12.37
N GLU A 38 12.31 15.69 12.89
CA GLU A 38 12.68 14.31 13.18
C GLU A 38 12.38 14.05 14.66
N ALA A 39 11.30 13.30 14.95
CA ALA A 39 10.90 12.96 16.32
C ALA A 39 11.33 11.53 16.65
N THR A 40 12.29 11.38 17.57
CA THR A 40 12.84 10.06 17.94
C THR A 40 11.77 9.11 18.48
N SER A 41 10.81 9.63 19.25
CA SER A 41 9.70 8.82 19.78
C SER A 41 8.84 8.19 18.69
N ALA A 42 8.65 8.90 17.57
CA ALA A 42 7.91 8.38 16.42
C ALA A 42 8.66 7.22 15.76
N LEU A 43 9.98 7.31 15.66
CA LEU A 43 10.83 6.26 15.09
C LEU A 43 10.87 5.00 15.96
N ARG A 44 10.71 5.14 17.30
CA ARG A 44 10.74 4.04 18.26
C ARG A 44 9.40 3.39 18.51
N ARG A 45 8.33 3.98 18.07
CA ARG A 45 6.97 3.54 18.43
C ARG A 45 6.68 2.11 18.02
N ARG A 46 7.26 1.64 16.90
CA ARG A 46 7.02 0.34 16.28
C ARG A 46 8.32 -0.24 15.73
N PRO A 47 8.40 -1.56 15.52
CA PRO A 47 9.55 -2.17 14.86
C PRO A 47 9.45 -1.97 13.33
N TYR A 48 9.67 -0.75 12.87
CA TYR A 48 9.63 -0.43 11.45
C TYR A 48 10.74 -1.12 10.68
N HIS A 49 10.50 -1.40 9.41
CA HIS A 49 11.55 -1.87 8.52
C HIS A 49 12.70 -0.87 8.49
N ARG A 50 13.92 -1.39 8.57
CA ARG A 50 15.14 -0.54 8.53
C ARG A 50 15.13 0.42 7.35
N GLN A 51 14.76 -0.07 6.16
CA GLN A 51 14.74 0.77 4.95
C GLN A 51 13.60 1.78 4.96
N LYS A 52 12.50 1.53 5.67
CA LYS A 52 11.45 2.53 5.85
C LYS A 52 11.94 3.72 6.64
N LEU A 53 12.64 3.49 7.73
CA LEU A 53 13.25 4.56 8.53
C LEU A 53 14.26 5.36 7.71
N HIS A 54 15.07 4.68 6.89
CA HIS A 54 16.00 5.35 5.98
C HIS A 54 15.24 6.27 5.00
N LEU A 55 14.20 5.76 4.34
CA LEU A 55 13.43 6.54 3.36
C LEU A 55 12.79 7.78 3.98
N VAL A 56 12.18 7.64 5.16
CA VAL A 56 11.51 8.75 5.83
C VAL A 56 12.51 9.84 6.24
N LEU A 57 13.62 9.46 6.87
CA LEU A 57 14.64 10.43 7.29
C LEU A 57 15.36 11.04 6.08
N SER A 58 15.66 10.25 5.06
CA SER A 58 16.23 10.75 3.82
C SER A 58 15.31 11.78 3.15
N ALA A 59 14.01 11.48 3.08
CA ALA A 59 13.04 12.41 2.51
C ALA A 59 13.01 13.75 3.26
N LEU A 60 12.98 13.72 4.59
CA LEU A 60 13.00 14.94 5.40
C LEU A 60 14.28 15.76 5.18
N ARG A 61 15.43 15.10 5.17
CA ARG A 61 16.72 15.81 5.02
C ARG A 61 16.93 16.33 3.60
N HIS A 62 16.48 15.62 2.59
CA HIS A 62 16.52 16.10 1.22
C HIS A 62 15.56 17.29 1.01
N ALA A 63 14.37 17.24 1.60
CA ALA A 63 13.45 18.38 1.58
C ALA A 63 14.06 19.62 2.25
N HIS A 64 14.74 19.45 3.39
CA HIS A 64 15.44 20.53 4.08
C HIS A 64 16.53 21.16 3.19
N ARG A 65 17.35 20.32 2.56
CA ARG A 65 18.39 20.81 1.63
C ARG A 65 17.78 21.56 0.44
N ASP A 66 16.76 20.98 -0.17
CA ASP A 66 16.18 21.52 -1.40
C ASP A 66 15.40 22.81 -1.16
N LEU A 67 14.78 22.97 0.01
CA LEU A 67 14.12 24.22 0.40
C LEU A 67 15.08 25.29 0.90
N GLY A 68 16.31 24.90 1.28
CA GLY A 68 17.38 25.82 1.68
C GLY A 68 17.00 26.63 2.92
N GLU A 69 17.28 27.95 2.88
CA GLU A 69 17.04 28.87 4.02
C GLU A 69 15.57 28.97 4.43
N ARG A 70 14.67 28.62 3.54
CA ARG A 70 13.22 28.59 3.81
C ARG A 70 12.85 27.55 4.87
N ALA A 71 13.60 26.46 5.00
CA ALA A 71 13.27 25.34 5.85
C ALA A 71 14.16 25.25 7.09
N THR A 72 13.56 24.92 8.23
CA THR A 72 14.25 24.57 9.46
C THR A 72 13.98 23.11 9.78
N LEU A 73 15.02 22.32 10.00
CA LEU A 73 14.93 20.93 10.43
C LEU A 73 15.26 20.84 11.92
N LEU A 74 14.30 20.37 12.71
CA LEU A 74 14.43 20.20 14.15
C LEU A 74 14.52 18.71 14.49
N LYS A 75 15.45 18.36 15.37
CA LYS A 75 15.58 17.02 15.95
C LYS A 75 15.19 17.09 17.42
N ALA A 76 14.22 16.28 17.83
CA ALA A 76 13.73 16.27 19.20
C ALA A 76 13.19 14.88 19.54
N ASP A 77 12.93 14.63 20.81
CA ASP A 77 12.27 13.39 21.23
C ASP A 77 10.81 13.33 20.75
N THR A 78 10.08 14.46 20.89
CA THR A 78 8.67 14.55 20.48
C THR A 78 8.44 15.72 19.52
N TYR A 79 7.36 15.65 18.75
CA TYR A 79 6.90 16.76 17.93
C TYR A 79 6.58 18.00 18.80
N THR A 80 5.95 17.79 19.93
CA THR A 80 5.58 18.88 20.87
C THR A 80 6.82 19.62 21.35
N ASP A 81 7.87 18.91 21.77
CA ASP A 81 9.13 19.53 22.21
C ASP A 81 9.77 20.35 21.09
N ALA A 82 9.79 19.83 19.86
CA ALA A 82 10.32 20.52 18.72
C ALA A 82 9.56 21.82 18.43
N LEU A 83 8.22 21.76 18.43
CA LEU A 83 7.38 22.93 18.16
C LEU A 83 7.52 24.01 19.26
N ARG A 84 7.64 23.60 20.53
CA ARG A 84 7.91 24.55 21.64
C ARG A 84 9.27 25.21 21.48
N ARG A 85 10.28 24.47 21.08
CA ARG A 85 11.63 25.01 20.83
C ARG A 85 11.63 25.94 19.63
N TYR A 86 10.86 25.64 18.60
CA TYR A 86 10.69 26.52 17.43
C TYR A 86 10.10 27.87 17.83
N GLY A 87 9.15 27.88 18.76
CA GLY A 87 8.66 29.08 19.45
C GLY A 87 7.64 29.91 18.68
N ARG A 88 7.16 29.45 17.54
CA ARG A 88 6.10 30.09 16.74
C ARG A 88 5.00 29.09 16.42
N PRO A 89 3.71 29.48 16.55
CA PRO A 89 2.62 28.60 16.09
C PRO A 89 2.71 28.32 14.60
N VAL A 90 2.39 27.09 14.21
CA VAL A 90 2.55 26.62 12.84
C VAL A 90 1.19 26.33 12.20
N LEU A 91 1.16 26.46 10.88
CA LEU A 91 0.10 25.99 10.03
C LEU A 91 0.41 24.55 9.63
N VAL A 92 -0.57 23.67 9.55
CA VAL A 92 -0.37 22.28 9.12
C VAL A 92 -1.51 21.87 8.20
N HIS A 93 -1.19 21.06 7.20
CA HIS A 93 -2.23 20.38 6.41
C HIS A 93 -2.71 19.15 7.16
N GLN A 94 -3.97 18.78 6.95
CA GLN A 94 -4.56 17.59 7.55
C GLN A 94 -3.64 16.40 7.36
N PRO A 95 -3.22 15.73 8.46
CA PRO A 95 -2.44 14.50 8.37
C PRO A 95 -3.23 13.36 7.75
N THR A 96 -2.53 12.34 7.27
CA THR A 96 -3.12 11.23 6.54
C THR A 96 -3.69 10.14 7.44
N SER A 97 -3.51 10.21 8.75
CA SER A 97 -4.03 9.20 9.69
C SER A 97 -4.93 9.82 10.75
N HIS A 98 -5.87 9.01 11.27
CA HIS A 98 -6.76 9.42 12.36
C HIS A 98 -5.99 9.89 13.60
N ALA A 99 -4.96 9.14 14.01
CA ALA A 99 -4.18 9.48 15.20
C ALA A 99 -3.42 10.78 15.03
N ALA A 100 -2.79 11.00 13.88
CA ALA A 100 -2.06 12.24 13.61
C ALA A 100 -3.02 13.44 13.48
N ASP A 101 -4.18 13.25 12.87
CA ASP A 101 -5.21 14.28 12.76
C ASP A 101 -5.71 14.71 14.15
N ALA A 102 -6.05 13.76 15.01
CA ALA A 102 -6.42 14.04 16.40
C ALA A 102 -5.31 14.76 17.15
N PHE A 103 -4.06 14.37 16.92
CA PHE A 103 -2.88 14.99 17.56
C PHE A 103 -2.72 16.46 17.17
N VAL A 104 -2.82 16.80 15.89
CA VAL A 104 -2.66 18.20 15.46
C VAL A 104 -3.82 19.08 15.98
N HIS A 105 -5.02 18.54 16.12
CA HIS A 105 -6.13 19.27 16.73
C HIS A 105 -5.90 19.53 18.23
N ARG A 106 -5.29 18.59 18.96
CA ARG A 106 -4.87 18.82 20.35
C ARG A 106 -3.78 19.90 20.44
N LEU A 107 -2.86 19.93 19.47
CA LEU A 107 -1.84 21.00 19.40
C LEU A 107 -2.47 22.35 19.09
N GLN A 108 -3.52 22.37 18.30
CA GLN A 108 -4.29 23.59 18.03
C GLN A 108 -4.96 24.12 19.31
N ASP A 109 -5.55 23.25 20.12
CA ASP A 109 -6.13 23.61 21.42
C ASP A 109 -5.09 24.18 22.39
N ARG A 110 -3.82 23.78 22.27
CA ARG A 110 -2.70 24.26 23.06
C ARG A 110 -2.01 25.50 22.48
N GLY A 111 -2.48 26.01 21.36
CA GLY A 111 -1.91 27.19 20.70
C GLY A 111 -0.62 26.96 19.93
N LEU A 112 -0.22 25.70 19.73
CA LEU A 112 0.99 25.36 18.95
C LEU A 112 0.70 25.24 17.44
N VAL A 113 -0.54 25.00 17.06
CA VAL A 113 -1.01 24.95 15.67
C VAL A 113 -2.06 26.05 15.49
N VAL A 114 -1.89 26.87 14.46
CA VAL A 114 -2.79 27.98 14.13
C VAL A 114 -4.08 27.44 13.51
N ASP A 115 -3.93 26.62 12.49
CA ASP A 115 -5.04 26.04 11.75
C ASP A 115 -4.61 24.74 11.08
N VAL A 116 -5.59 23.90 10.74
CA VAL A 116 -5.41 22.63 10.03
C VAL A 116 -6.10 22.76 8.68
N LEU A 117 -5.34 22.80 7.61
CA LEU A 117 -5.84 22.99 6.25
C LEU A 117 -6.21 21.64 5.60
N PRO A 118 -7.15 21.64 4.62
CA PRO A 118 -7.39 20.44 3.80
C PRO A 118 -6.12 19.98 3.10
N THR A 119 -5.92 18.66 2.99
CA THR A 119 -4.73 18.13 2.32
C THR A 119 -4.83 18.24 0.80
N PRO A 120 -3.75 18.68 0.13
CA PRO A 120 -3.68 18.72 -1.33
C PRO A 120 -3.02 17.46 -1.93
N THR A 121 -2.64 16.46 -1.13
CA THR A 121 -1.84 15.32 -1.59
C THR A 121 -2.67 14.20 -2.23
N PHE A 122 -4.00 14.30 -2.18
CA PHE A 122 -4.92 13.39 -2.85
C PHE A 122 -5.70 14.17 -3.91
N ALA A 123 -6.17 13.45 -4.95
CA ALA A 123 -6.85 14.10 -6.07
C ALA A 123 -8.23 14.63 -5.66
N LEU A 124 -9.03 13.81 -4.96
CA LEU A 124 -10.39 14.19 -4.57
C LEU A 124 -10.39 14.78 -3.15
N PRO A 125 -10.91 16.00 -2.96
CA PRO A 125 -11.12 16.54 -1.61
C PRO A 125 -12.10 15.71 -0.78
N ARG A 126 -11.87 15.63 0.53
CA ARG A 126 -12.72 14.85 1.44
C ARG A 126 -14.20 15.29 1.42
N ALA A 127 -14.46 16.58 1.31
CA ALA A 127 -15.81 17.10 1.24
C ALA A 127 -16.56 16.58 0.00
N ASP A 128 -15.87 16.45 -1.13
CA ASP A 128 -16.46 15.94 -2.37
C ASP A 128 -16.75 14.44 -2.27
N PHE A 129 -15.88 13.68 -1.60
CA PHE A 129 -16.17 12.27 -1.32
C PHE A 129 -17.37 12.13 -0.39
N ALA A 130 -17.48 12.94 0.66
CA ALA A 130 -18.61 12.90 1.57
C ALA A 130 -19.93 13.16 0.83
N GLN A 131 -19.93 14.08 -0.13
CA GLN A 131 -21.09 14.37 -0.97
C GLN A 131 -21.45 13.17 -1.86
N TRP A 132 -20.45 12.55 -2.51
CA TRP A 132 -20.67 11.36 -3.33
C TRP A 132 -21.17 10.17 -2.51
N ALA A 133 -20.62 9.97 -1.31
CA ALA A 133 -20.98 8.88 -0.40
C ALA A 133 -22.36 9.06 0.24
N GLY A 134 -22.85 10.30 0.35
CA GLY A 134 -24.11 10.62 1.00
C GLY A 134 -25.29 9.89 0.36
N GLY A 135 -26.06 9.16 1.18
CA GLY A 135 -27.22 8.39 0.72
C GLY A 135 -26.90 7.04 0.07
N ARG A 136 -25.64 6.71 -0.15
CA ARG A 136 -25.26 5.40 -0.69
C ARG A 136 -25.25 4.36 0.41
N LYS A 137 -25.94 3.25 0.18
CA LYS A 137 -25.96 2.10 1.10
C LYS A 137 -24.79 1.14 0.87
N ARG A 138 -24.25 1.13 -0.34
CA ARG A 138 -23.12 0.28 -0.76
C ARG A 138 -22.14 1.09 -1.57
N PHE A 139 -20.87 0.77 -1.38
CA PHE A 139 -19.77 1.38 -2.11
C PHE A 139 -19.15 0.36 -3.05
N ARG A 140 -18.93 0.80 -4.29
CA ARG A 140 -18.16 0.03 -5.28
C ARG A 140 -17.05 0.91 -5.81
N MET A 141 -15.85 0.37 -5.86
CA MET A 141 -14.71 1.12 -6.42
C MET A 141 -14.98 1.52 -7.87
N GLU A 142 -15.60 0.66 -8.66
CA GLU A 142 -15.90 0.95 -10.07
C GLU A 142 -16.78 2.20 -10.23
N ASP A 143 -17.81 2.37 -9.42
CA ASP A 143 -18.68 3.54 -9.47
C ASP A 143 -17.92 4.81 -9.07
N PHE A 144 -17.10 4.73 -8.02
CA PHE A 144 -16.23 5.81 -7.59
C PHE A 144 -15.23 6.20 -8.69
N TYR A 145 -14.57 5.22 -9.27
CA TYR A 145 -13.55 5.42 -10.31
C TYR A 145 -14.12 6.09 -11.56
N ARG A 146 -15.28 5.64 -12.04
CA ARG A 146 -15.95 6.25 -13.18
C ARG A 146 -16.28 7.72 -12.93
N GLU A 147 -16.75 8.04 -11.73
CA GLU A 147 -17.02 9.42 -11.33
C GLU A 147 -15.74 10.27 -11.33
N GLN A 148 -14.63 9.73 -10.85
CA GLN A 148 -13.36 10.46 -10.84
C GLN A 148 -12.82 10.67 -12.25
N ARG A 149 -12.96 9.69 -13.14
CA ARG A 149 -12.55 9.86 -14.54
C ARG A 149 -13.36 10.96 -15.23
N ARG A 150 -14.65 11.06 -14.95
CA ARG A 150 -15.48 12.17 -15.46
C ARG A 150 -15.05 13.50 -14.87
N ARG A 151 -14.84 13.55 -13.57
CA ARG A 151 -14.46 14.77 -12.84
C ARG A 151 -13.15 15.35 -13.36
N PHE A 152 -12.15 14.52 -13.54
CA PHE A 152 -10.81 14.93 -13.95
C PHE A 152 -10.57 14.82 -15.46
N ASP A 153 -11.56 14.44 -16.22
CA ASP A 153 -11.48 14.26 -17.67
C ASP A 153 -10.34 13.33 -18.09
N VAL A 154 -10.26 12.16 -17.45
CA VAL A 154 -9.20 11.19 -17.65
C VAL A 154 -9.70 10.03 -18.51
N LEU A 155 -9.04 9.78 -19.64
CA LEU A 155 -9.43 8.75 -20.63
C LEU A 155 -10.90 8.88 -21.06
N MET A 156 -11.33 10.11 -21.31
CA MET A 156 -12.69 10.44 -21.70
C MET A 156 -12.71 11.03 -23.11
N ASP A 157 -13.77 10.72 -23.84
CA ASP A 157 -14.20 11.38 -25.09
C ASP A 157 -15.56 12.03 -24.81
N GLY A 158 -15.54 13.29 -24.37
CA GLY A 158 -16.74 13.94 -23.86
C GLY A 158 -17.25 13.30 -22.56
N ARG A 159 -18.47 12.76 -22.59
CA ARG A 159 -19.10 12.10 -21.45
C ARG A 159 -18.87 10.58 -21.41
N GLU A 160 -18.35 10.02 -22.50
CA GLU A 160 -18.15 8.59 -22.64
C GLU A 160 -16.67 8.24 -22.44
N PRO A 161 -16.37 7.04 -21.94
CA PRO A 161 -15.00 6.60 -21.84
C PRO A 161 -14.40 6.39 -23.23
N VAL A 162 -13.10 6.60 -23.34
CA VAL A 162 -12.35 6.32 -24.58
C VAL A 162 -12.66 4.90 -25.05
N CYS A 163 -12.92 4.74 -26.34
CA CYS A 163 -13.29 3.47 -26.97
C CYS A 163 -14.57 2.83 -26.40
N GLY A 164 -15.41 3.58 -25.70
CA GLY A 164 -16.70 3.12 -25.20
C GLY A 164 -16.63 2.11 -24.05
N ARG A 165 -15.48 1.92 -23.44
CA ARG A 165 -15.28 0.90 -22.40
C ARG A 165 -14.50 1.46 -21.23
N TRP A 166 -14.97 1.17 -20.00
CA TRP A 166 -14.37 1.66 -18.75
C TRP A 166 -13.27 0.78 -18.19
N ASN A 167 -13.40 -0.52 -18.31
CA ASN A 167 -12.62 -1.50 -17.55
C ASN A 167 -11.93 -2.50 -18.47
N TYR A 168 -10.61 -2.54 -18.40
CA TYR A 168 -9.76 -3.48 -19.15
C TYR A 168 -9.08 -4.52 -18.26
N ASP A 169 -9.50 -4.63 -16.99
CA ASP A 169 -8.93 -5.57 -16.03
C ASP A 169 -8.88 -7.04 -16.53
N PRO A 170 -9.91 -7.56 -17.26
CA PRO A 170 -9.81 -8.91 -17.81
C PRO A 170 -8.64 -9.14 -18.78
N GLU A 171 -8.15 -8.10 -19.45
CA GLU A 171 -7.00 -8.19 -20.36
C GLU A 171 -5.65 -8.15 -19.61
N ASN A 172 -5.66 -7.84 -18.33
CA ASN A 172 -4.46 -7.64 -17.51
C ASN A 172 -4.20 -8.82 -16.55
N ARG A 173 -4.55 -10.04 -16.96
CA ARG A 173 -4.43 -11.26 -16.15
C ARG A 173 -3.62 -12.35 -16.82
N GLU A 174 -2.61 -11.96 -17.60
CA GLU A 174 -1.78 -12.92 -18.32
C GLU A 174 -0.80 -13.61 -17.36
N SER A 175 -0.60 -14.91 -17.56
CA SER A 175 0.41 -15.68 -16.86
C SER A 175 1.82 -15.21 -17.23
N PRO A 176 2.83 -15.38 -16.35
CA PRO A 176 4.18 -14.98 -16.70
C PRO A 176 4.73 -15.84 -17.86
N PRO A 177 5.70 -15.32 -18.63
CA PRO A 177 6.41 -16.12 -19.63
C PRO A 177 7.02 -17.36 -18.99
N ARG A 178 6.93 -18.51 -19.68
CA ARG A 178 7.43 -19.81 -19.16
C ARG A 178 8.83 -20.17 -19.65
N THR A 179 9.35 -19.42 -20.60
CA THR A 179 10.62 -19.75 -21.28
C THR A 179 11.76 -18.80 -20.92
N GLN A 180 11.52 -17.85 -20.02
CA GLN A 180 12.52 -16.86 -19.58
C GLN A 180 12.37 -16.57 -18.09
N PRO A 181 13.48 -16.24 -17.38
CA PRO A 181 13.42 -16.01 -15.94
C PRO A 181 12.89 -14.65 -15.52
N THR A 182 12.88 -13.66 -16.44
CA THR A 182 12.43 -12.29 -16.21
C THR A 182 11.62 -11.81 -17.38
N LEU A 183 10.95 -10.65 -17.24
CA LEU A 183 10.27 -10.00 -18.35
C LEU A 183 11.24 -9.40 -19.39
N GLY A 184 12.53 -9.28 -19.05
CA GLY A 184 13.53 -8.70 -19.95
C GLY A 184 13.44 -7.18 -20.08
N LEU A 185 12.71 -6.52 -19.18
CA LEU A 185 12.57 -5.07 -19.18
C LEU A 185 13.78 -4.40 -18.51
N PRO A 186 14.06 -3.12 -18.84
CA PRO A 186 14.95 -2.33 -17.99
C PRO A 186 14.47 -2.34 -16.54
N GLY A 187 15.38 -2.40 -15.59
CA GLY A 187 15.04 -2.34 -14.17
C GLY A 187 14.32 -1.04 -13.80
N PRO A 188 13.66 -0.98 -12.63
CA PRO A 188 13.07 0.27 -12.16
C PRO A 188 14.12 1.36 -12.02
N TYR A 189 13.69 2.61 -12.17
CA TYR A 189 14.58 3.73 -11.84
C TYR A 189 15.04 3.62 -10.40
N GLN A 190 16.35 3.66 -10.19
CA GLN A 190 16.96 3.65 -8.86
C GLN A 190 17.68 4.97 -8.62
N PRO A 191 17.25 5.74 -7.60
CA PRO A 191 17.96 6.96 -7.25
C PRO A 191 19.40 6.69 -6.81
N ASP A 192 20.30 7.64 -7.06
CA ASP A 192 21.64 7.62 -6.50
C ASP A 192 21.58 8.08 -5.04
N GLU A 193 22.27 7.36 -4.16
CA GLU A 193 22.45 7.81 -2.78
C GLU A 193 23.53 8.89 -2.72
N ASP A 194 23.40 9.78 -1.75
CA ASP A 194 24.32 10.89 -1.52
C ASP A 194 24.77 10.97 -0.05
N ASP A 195 25.45 12.06 0.33
CA ASP A 195 25.93 12.26 1.69
C ASP A 195 24.81 12.31 2.73
N LEU A 196 23.61 12.75 2.35
CA LEU A 196 22.45 12.74 3.25
C LEU A 196 22.02 11.31 3.57
N ASP A 197 22.00 10.43 2.58
CA ASP A 197 21.70 9.01 2.81
C ASP A 197 22.74 8.36 3.73
N ALA A 198 24.02 8.66 3.54
CA ALA A 198 25.09 8.17 4.40
C ALA A 198 24.94 8.66 5.85
N GLY A 199 24.58 9.94 6.01
CA GLY A 199 24.29 10.52 7.33
C GLY A 199 23.11 9.86 8.03
N VAL A 200 22.04 9.56 7.29
CA VAL A 200 20.87 8.84 7.83
C VAL A 200 21.28 7.45 8.35
N ARG A 201 22.06 6.69 7.57
CA ARG A 201 22.51 5.36 7.99
C ARG A 201 23.34 5.42 9.26
N ALA A 202 24.28 6.38 9.35
CA ALA A 202 25.11 6.56 10.53
C ALA A 202 24.27 6.90 11.77
N ASP A 203 23.27 7.77 11.63
CA ASP A 203 22.38 8.13 12.72
C ASP A 203 21.50 6.96 13.16
N LEU A 204 20.95 6.21 12.22
CA LEU A 204 20.15 5.02 12.53
C LEU A 204 20.99 3.95 13.27
N ASP A 205 22.24 3.74 12.87
CA ASP A 205 23.15 2.80 13.53
C ASP A 205 23.41 3.21 15.00
N GLY A 206 23.40 4.50 15.28
CA GLY A 206 23.62 5.03 16.62
C GLY A 206 22.39 5.11 17.52
N MET A 207 21.18 4.86 17.00
CA MET A 207 19.93 5.11 17.72
C MET A 207 19.36 3.92 18.51
N ASP A 208 19.86 2.73 18.37
CA ASP A 208 19.33 1.51 19.02
C ASP A 208 17.78 1.41 18.90
N LEU A 209 17.30 1.41 17.66
CA LEU A 209 15.88 1.32 17.36
C LEU A 209 15.44 -0.14 17.14
N PRO A 210 14.22 -0.53 17.59
CA PRO A 210 13.69 -1.83 17.21
C PRO A 210 13.34 -1.82 15.72
N THR A 211 14.08 -2.57 14.90
CA THR A 211 13.83 -2.63 13.46
C THR A 211 13.65 -4.07 12.99
N VAL A 212 12.99 -4.22 11.86
CA VAL A 212 12.90 -5.49 11.12
C VAL A 212 13.49 -5.32 9.72
N GLY A 213 13.78 -6.43 9.07
CA GLY A 213 14.37 -6.42 7.74
C GLY A 213 15.85 -6.05 7.76
N VAL A 214 16.44 -6.03 6.58
CA VAL A 214 17.85 -5.70 6.39
C VAL A 214 18.00 -4.35 5.72
N ASP A 215 19.13 -3.69 5.95
CA ASP A 215 19.48 -2.49 5.21
C ASP A 215 19.83 -2.85 3.75
N GLY A 216 19.77 -1.87 2.89
CA GLY A 216 20.09 -2.05 1.49
C GLY A 216 20.15 -0.72 0.76
N PRO A 217 20.54 -0.72 -0.51
CA PRO A 217 20.55 0.50 -1.30
C PRO A 217 19.14 1.08 -1.41
N ARG A 218 19.05 2.40 -1.42
CA ARG A 218 17.76 3.08 -1.57
C ARG A 218 17.18 2.83 -2.96
N LEU A 219 15.99 2.23 -3.00
CA LEU A 219 15.34 1.81 -4.25
C LEU A 219 14.26 2.81 -4.71
N PHE A 220 13.85 3.72 -3.84
CA PHE A 220 12.66 4.56 -4.08
C PHE A 220 13.03 6.04 -4.07
N ALA A 221 12.30 6.79 -4.90
CA ALA A 221 12.40 8.24 -4.95
C ALA A 221 11.87 8.86 -3.65
N VAL A 222 12.60 9.83 -3.11
CA VAL A 222 12.25 10.57 -1.88
C VAL A 222 12.18 12.07 -2.08
N THR A 223 12.49 12.57 -3.28
CA THR A 223 12.40 14.00 -3.64
C THR A 223 11.46 14.18 -4.83
N PRO A 224 10.88 15.39 -5.01
CA PRO A 224 10.07 15.66 -6.20
C PRO A 224 10.83 15.42 -7.50
N ALA A 225 12.10 15.81 -7.57
CA ALA A 225 12.92 15.61 -8.78
C ALA A 225 13.15 14.13 -9.08
N GLU A 226 13.50 13.34 -8.07
CA GLU A 226 13.64 11.89 -8.21
C GLU A 226 12.33 11.24 -8.62
N ALA A 227 11.21 11.68 -8.03
CA ALA A 227 9.89 11.15 -8.34
C ALA A 227 9.49 11.39 -9.79
N GLN A 228 9.80 12.57 -10.34
CA GLN A 228 9.55 12.87 -11.76
C GLN A 228 10.41 11.98 -12.68
N ARG A 229 11.67 11.73 -12.32
CA ARG A 229 12.54 10.81 -13.08
C ARG A 229 12.05 9.38 -12.99
N ALA A 230 11.61 8.93 -11.82
CA ALA A 230 11.04 7.59 -11.65
C ALA A 230 9.76 7.41 -12.48
N LEU A 231 8.89 8.43 -12.48
CA LEU A 231 7.66 8.43 -13.28
C LEU A 231 7.98 8.36 -14.77
N ALA A 232 8.87 9.21 -15.26
CA ALA A 232 9.26 9.23 -16.68
C ALA A 232 9.87 7.89 -17.12
N HIS A 233 10.73 7.31 -16.30
CA HIS A 233 11.34 6.00 -16.58
C HIS A 233 10.30 4.89 -16.66
N PHE A 234 9.36 4.86 -15.71
CA PHE A 234 8.26 3.88 -15.75
C PHE A 234 7.43 4.02 -17.02
N ILE A 235 7.01 5.23 -17.35
CA ILE A 235 6.18 5.50 -18.54
C ILE A 235 6.88 5.01 -19.83
N GLU A 236 8.17 5.35 -19.98
CA GLU A 236 8.91 5.00 -21.20
C GLU A 236 9.26 3.51 -21.28
N SER A 237 9.68 2.90 -20.18
CA SER A 237 10.36 1.60 -20.20
C SER A 237 9.50 0.44 -19.71
N ARG A 238 8.46 0.68 -18.94
CA ARG A 238 7.76 -0.37 -18.21
C ARG A 238 6.25 -0.35 -18.40
N LEU A 239 5.60 0.82 -18.49
CA LEU A 239 4.15 0.93 -18.66
C LEU A 239 3.61 0.10 -19.82
N PRO A 240 4.25 0.05 -21.01
CA PRO A 240 3.72 -0.75 -22.12
C PRO A 240 3.52 -2.24 -21.80
N SER A 241 4.34 -2.80 -20.90
CA SER A 241 4.24 -4.20 -20.46
C SER A 241 3.48 -4.38 -19.15
N PHE A 242 3.17 -3.30 -18.45
CA PHE A 242 2.56 -3.35 -17.12
C PHE A 242 1.21 -4.05 -17.13
N GLY A 243 0.34 -3.71 -18.06
CA GLY A 243 -1.03 -4.24 -18.08
C GLY A 243 -1.08 -5.75 -18.15
N ARG A 244 -0.40 -6.34 -19.14
CA ARG A 244 -0.42 -7.79 -19.37
C ARG A 244 -0.04 -8.60 -18.15
N TYR A 245 0.99 -8.16 -17.42
CA TYR A 245 1.62 -8.89 -16.33
C TYR A 245 1.36 -8.28 -14.96
N GLU A 246 0.30 -7.48 -14.83
CA GLU A 246 -0.05 -6.81 -13.58
C GLU A 246 -0.16 -7.80 -12.41
N ASP A 247 -0.70 -8.99 -12.66
CA ASP A 247 -0.95 -10.02 -11.65
C ASP A 247 0.05 -11.17 -11.69
N ALA A 248 1.07 -11.11 -12.55
CA ALA A 248 2.04 -12.20 -12.70
C ALA A 248 3.19 -12.06 -11.71
N ILE A 249 3.75 -13.21 -11.30
CA ILE A 249 4.86 -13.29 -10.36
C ILE A 249 5.99 -14.09 -10.98
N MET A 250 7.21 -13.53 -10.95
CA MET A 250 8.43 -14.25 -11.35
C MET A 250 9.48 -14.15 -10.26
N GLY A 251 10.04 -15.29 -9.84
CA GLY A 251 10.99 -15.34 -8.72
C GLY A 251 12.28 -14.55 -8.94
N GLN A 252 12.71 -14.41 -10.19
CA GLN A 252 13.94 -13.68 -10.54
C GLN A 252 13.65 -12.25 -11.06
N ASP A 253 12.40 -11.78 -10.99
CA ASP A 253 12.00 -10.45 -11.43
C ASP A 253 11.07 -9.83 -10.38
N TRP A 254 11.64 -9.35 -9.29
CA TRP A 254 10.85 -8.89 -8.15
C TRP A 254 9.97 -7.68 -8.46
N ALA A 255 10.41 -6.80 -9.37
CA ALA A 255 9.69 -5.59 -9.72
C ALA A 255 8.69 -5.82 -10.87
N MET A 256 8.85 -6.88 -11.65
CA MET A 256 8.05 -7.12 -12.85
C MET A 256 7.99 -5.86 -13.73
N ALA A 257 6.80 -5.40 -14.08
CA ALA A 257 6.59 -4.13 -14.78
C ALA A 257 5.95 -3.06 -13.87
N HIS A 258 5.99 -3.24 -12.55
CA HIS A 258 5.37 -2.31 -11.60
C HIS A 258 6.11 -0.98 -11.52
N SER A 259 5.37 0.07 -11.15
CA SER A 259 5.87 1.44 -11.19
C SER A 259 6.82 1.79 -10.05
N LEU A 260 6.70 1.15 -8.89
CA LEU A 260 7.40 1.51 -7.65
C LEU A 260 7.17 2.97 -7.23
N LEU A 261 6.02 3.54 -7.59
CA LEU A 261 5.65 4.91 -7.27
C LEU A 261 4.88 5.04 -5.96
N SER A 262 4.56 3.93 -5.28
CA SER A 262 3.82 3.96 -4.02
C SER A 262 4.55 4.78 -2.94
N VAL A 263 5.86 4.67 -2.84
CA VAL A 263 6.65 5.43 -1.86
C VAL A 263 6.61 6.93 -2.14
N PRO A 264 7.00 7.42 -3.34
CA PRO A 264 6.93 8.86 -3.61
C PRO A 264 5.51 9.42 -3.56
N LEU A 265 4.47 8.65 -3.94
CA LEU A 265 3.08 9.05 -3.75
C LEU A 265 2.74 9.20 -2.27
N ASN A 266 3.13 8.23 -1.44
CA ASN A 266 2.82 8.23 -0.01
C ASN A 266 3.66 9.23 0.79
N LEU A 267 4.85 9.60 0.31
CA LEU A 267 5.62 10.73 0.87
C LEU A 267 5.10 12.10 0.42
N GLY A 268 4.14 12.13 -0.50
CA GLY A 268 3.59 13.37 -1.04
C GLY A 268 4.50 14.11 -2.00
N VAL A 269 5.65 13.55 -2.36
CA VAL A 269 6.60 14.19 -3.31
C VAL A 269 6.15 14.04 -4.76
N LEU A 270 5.23 13.14 -5.04
CA LEU A 270 4.57 12.97 -6.33
C LEU A 270 3.06 13.10 -6.15
N HIS A 271 2.45 14.03 -6.88
CA HIS A 271 1.00 14.15 -6.86
C HIS A 271 0.34 13.04 -7.71
N PRO A 272 -0.74 12.41 -7.25
CA PRO A 272 -1.38 11.33 -8.01
C PRO A 272 -1.85 11.75 -9.40
N LEU A 273 -2.33 12.99 -9.58
CA LEU A 273 -2.76 13.47 -10.89
C LEU A 273 -1.60 13.65 -11.87
N ASP A 274 -0.38 13.90 -11.40
CA ASP A 274 0.80 13.94 -12.27
C ASP A 274 1.09 12.56 -12.87
N ALA A 275 0.98 11.51 -12.08
CA ALA A 275 1.15 10.14 -12.55
C ALA A 275 0.05 9.74 -13.53
N VAL A 276 -1.20 10.08 -13.23
CA VAL A 276 -2.36 9.81 -14.08
C VAL A 276 -2.22 10.53 -15.43
N GLU A 277 -1.87 11.80 -15.40
CA GLU A 277 -1.68 12.61 -16.62
C GLU A 277 -0.57 12.05 -17.50
N ALA A 278 0.57 11.69 -16.91
CA ALA A 278 1.69 11.11 -17.65
C ALA A 278 1.29 9.81 -18.35
N ALA A 279 0.51 8.96 -17.70
CA ALA A 279 0.02 7.71 -18.28
C ALA A 279 -0.99 7.97 -19.40
N GLU A 280 -1.92 8.91 -19.20
CA GLU A 280 -2.88 9.27 -20.26
C GLU A 280 -2.18 9.83 -21.48
N GLN A 281 -1.17 10.68 -21.32
CA GLN A 281 -0.38 11.21 -22.45
C GLN A 281 0.36 10.09 -23.19
N ALA A 282 0.85 9.08 -22.49
CA ALA A 282 1.46 7.91 -23.13
C ALA A 282 0.46 7.18 -24.06
N TYR A 283 -0.80 7.06 -23.62
CA TYR A 283 -1.86 6.53 -24.49
C TYR A 283 -2.12 7.45 -25.69
N ARG A 284 -2.32 8.76 -25.45
CA ARG A 284 -2.64 9.71 -26.51
C ARG A 284 -1.56 9.79 -27.58
N ARG A 285 -0.28 9.67 -27.21
CA ARG A 285 0.85 9.62 -28.17
C ARG A 285 1.18 8.22 -28.69
N LYS A 286 0.34 7.24 -28.38
CA LYS A 286 0.47 5.85 -28.86
C LYS A 286 1.73 5.11 -28.39
N HIS A 287 2.29 5.52 -27.25
CA HIS A 287 3.43 4.84 -26.64
C HIS A 287 3.02 3.59 -25.87
N ALA A 288 1.84 3.59 -25.25
CA ALA A 288 1.28 2.47 -24.52
C ALA A 288 -0.18 2.26 -24.92
N GLU A 289 -0.62 1.00 -24.90
CA GLU A 289 -1.98 0.62 -25.26
C GLU A 289 -2.95 0.87 -24.09
N LEU A 290 -4.22 1.03 -24.41
CA LEU A 290 -5.27 1.39 -23.47
C LEU A 290 -5.40 0.42 -22.28
N PRO A 291 -5.34 -0.91 -22.43
CA PRO A 291 -5.42 -1.80 -21.27
C PRO A 291 -4.34 -1.55 -20.23
N ALA A 292 -3.09 -1.30 -20.64
CA ALA A 292 -2.00 -1.00 -19.71
C ALA A 292 -2.19 0.36 -19.03
N VAL A 293 -2.54 1.37 -19.79
CA VAL A 293 -2.76 2.74 -19.28
C VAL A 293 -3.95 2.79 -18.35
N GLU A 294 -5.09 2.24 -18.74
CA GLU A 294 -6.29 2.20 -17.90
C GLU A 294 -6.02 1.38 -16.63
N GLY A 295 -5.33 0.25 -16.73
CA GLY A 295 -4.95 -0.57 -15.58
C GLY A 295 -4.11 0.20 -14.56
N PHE A 296 -3.14 0.97 -15.02
CA PHE A 296 -2.30 1.82 -14.16
C PHE A 296 -3.10 2.96 -13.52
N ILE A 297 -3.89 3.68 -14.32
CA ILE A 297 -4.71 4.79 -13.83
C ILE A 297 -5.74 4.30 -12.81
N ARG A 298 -6.32 3.12 -13.02
CA ARG A 298 -7.25 2.47 -12.09
C ARG A 298 -6.63 2.26 -10.70
N GLN A 299 -5.35 1.93 -10.63
CA GLN A 299 -4.68 1.74 -9.34
C GLN A 299 -4.54 3.05 -8.57
N ILE A 300 -4.31 4.15 -9.24
CA ILE A 300 -4.06 5.47 -8.61
C ILE A 300 -5.36 6.24 -8.39
N LEU A 301 -6.09 6.51 -9.46
CA LEU A 301 -7.32 7.32 -9.40
C LEU A 301 -8.51 6.52 -8.86
N GLY A 302 -8.50 5.20 -9.01
CA GLY A 302 -9.49 4.29 -8.45
C GLY A 302 -9.12 3.84 -7.04
N TRP A 303 -8.34 2.76 -6.95
CA TRP A 303 -8.09 2.05 -5.69
C TRP A 303 -7.42 2.92 -4.63
N ARG A 304 -6.34 3.62 -4.94
CA ARG A 304 -5.60 4.42 -3.96
C ARG A 304 -6.47 5.53 -3.36
N GLU A 305 -7.14 6.31 -4.20
CA GLU A 305 -8.05 7.39 -3.75
C GLU A 305 -9.25 6.82 -2.97
N TYR A 306 -9.85 5.75 -3.48
CA TYR A 306 -10.98 5.07 -2.85
C TYR A 306 -10.63 4.56 -1.45
N MET A 307 -9.49 3.88 -1.31
CA MET A 307 -9.04 3.34 -0.02
C MET A 307 -8.78 4.42 1.02
N TRP A 308 -8.19 5.55 0.63
CA TRP A 308 -7.97 6.66 1.54
C TRP A 308 -9.28 7.29 2.01
N HIS A 309 -10.21 7.52 1.11
CA HIS A 309 -11.51 8.08 1.46
C HIS A 309 -12.33 7.13 2.33
N LEU A 310 -12.31 5.84 2.05
CA LEU A 310 -12.99 4.85 2.89
C LEU A 310 -12.34 4.74 4.28
N TYR A 311 -11.04 4.89 4.37
CA TYR A 311 -10.35 4.94 5.66
C TYR A 311 -10.97 6.01 6.58
N TRP A 312 -11.19 7.22 6.05
CA TRP A 312 -11.85 8.29 6.81
C TRP A 312 -13.33 8.03 7.05
N HIS A 313 -14.02 7.53 6.05
CA HIS A 313 -15.45 7.25 6.12
C HIS A 313 -15.79 6.18 7.16
N PHE A 314 -15.02 5.10 7.22
CA PHE A 314 -15.22 4.03 8.19
C PHE A 314 -14.78 4.41 9.61
N GLY A 315 -13.86 5.35 9.75
CA GLY A 315 -13.41 5.85 11.04
C GLY A 315 -12.35 4.97 11.73
N PRO A 316 -11.84 5.43 12.90
CA PRO A 316 -10.72 4.77 13.58
C PRO A 316 -11.06 3.36 14.12
N ASP A 317 -12.31 3.09 14.44
CA ASP A 317 -12.74 1.79 15.00
C ASP A 317 -12.83 0.67 13.94
N TYR A 318 -12.71 1.01 12.66
CA TYR A 318 -12.73 0.03 11.58
C TYR A 318 -11.65 -1.05 11.74
N MET A 319 -10.50 -0.69 12.32
CA MET A 319 -9.39 -1.61 12.61
C MET A 319 -9.77 -2.75 13.56
N ASP A 320 -10.82 -2.57 14.37
CA ASP A 320 -11.25 -3.54 15.37
C ASP A 320 -12.16 -4.65 14.79
N ASN A 321 -12.54 -4.54 13.53
CA ASN A 321 -13.38 -5.53 12.86
C ASN A 321 -12.66 -6.87 12.74
N ASN A 322 -13.38 -7.94 13.04
CA ASN A 322 -12.91 -9.32 12.89
C ASN A 322 -14.10 -10.25 12.61
N ALA A 323 -14.78 -10.02 11.51
CA ALA A 323 -16.02 -10.73 11.18
C ALA A 323 -15.85 -12.25 11.01
N LEU A 324 -14.65 -12.71 10.65
CA LEU A 324 -14.35 -14.14 10.50
C LEU A 324 -13.83 -14.77 11.80
N ASN A 325 -13.76 -14.01 12.88
CA ASN A 325 -13.28 -14.48 14.17
C ASN A 325 -11.90 -15.17 14.09
N ALA A 326 -10.97 -14.53 13.37
CA ALA A 326 -9.60 -15.00 13.20
C ALA A 326 -8.76 -14.58 14.42
N THR A 327 -8.19 -15.53 15.15
CA THR A 327 -7.57 -15.29 16.46
C THR A 327 -6.15 -15.83 16.60
N VAL A 328 -5.56 -16.39 15.55
CA VAL A 328 -4.21 -16.94 15.59
C VAL A 328 -3.18 -15.80 15.55
N PRO A 329 -2.28 -15.72 16.54
CA PRO A 329 -1.21 -14.71 16.49
C PRO A 329 -0.30 -14.92 15.28
N LEU A 330 0.28 -13.83 14.77
CA LEU A 330 1.32 -13.94 13.74
C LEU A 330 2.49 -14.77 14.29
N PRO A 331 2.96 -15.79 13.56
CA PRO A 331 4.09 -16.59 14.04
C PRO A 331 5.40 -15.80 14.01
N ASP A 332 6.37 -16.22 14.83
CA ASP A 332 7.66 -15.53 14.95
C ASP A 332 8.44 -15.48 13.64
N TRP A 333 8.34 -16.51 12.80
CA TRP A 333 9.00 -16.50 11.48
C TRP A 333 8.41 -15.46 10.53
N TRP A 334 7.13 -15.10 10.72
CA TRP A 334 6.47 -14.05 9.95
C TRP A 334 6.91 -12.66 10.43
N THR A 335 6.76 -12.39 11.72
CA THR A 335 7.12 -11.07 12.29
C THR A 335 8.62 -10.80 12.22
N GLY A 336 9.45 -11.84 12.35
CA GLY A 336 10.89 -11.77 12.24
C GLY A 336 11.42 -11.77 10.81
N LEU A 337 10.55 -11.88 9.81
CA LEU A 337 10.91 -11.92 8.39
C LEU A 337 11.97 -13.00 8.10
N ASP A 338 11.66 -14.26 8.45
CA ASP A 338 12.56 -15.40 8.29
C ASP A 338 12.13 -16.32 7.14
N PRO A 339 12.57 -16.06 5.90
CA PRO A 339 12.23 -16.91 4.76
C PRO A 339 12.74 -18.35 4.88
N ALA A 340 13.82 -18.56 5.63
CA ALA A 340 14.39 -19.91 5.81
C ALA A 340 13.45 -20.86 6.54
N ALA A 341 12.49 -20.34 7.31
CA ALA A 341 11.45 -21.13 7.97
C ALA A 341 10.35 -21.62 7.01
N VAL A 342 10.34 -21.13 5.76
CA VAL A 342 9.26 -21.37 4.80
C VAL A 342 9.73 -22.19 3.62
N ARG A 343 9.04 -23.29 3.36
CA ARG A 343 9.33 -24.21 2.24
C ARG A 343 8.55 -23.91 0.98
N ALA A 344 7.35 -23.33 1.10
CA ALA A 344 6.54 -22.92 -0.05
C ALA A 344 7.26 -21.79 -0.79
N GLU A 345 7.66 -22.03 -2.04
CA GLU A 345 8.46 -21.08 -2.83
C GLU A 345 7.80 -19.71 -2.95
N CYS A 346 6.49 -19.66 -3.17
CA CYS A 346 5.77 -18.41 -3.31
C CYS A 346 5.83 -17.55 -2.03
N LEU A 347 5.58 -18.17 -0.89
CA LEU A 347 5.61 -17.50 0.41
C LEU A 347 7.03 -17.14 0.83
N HIS A 348 7.99 -18.03 0.56
CA HIS A 348 9.41 -17.79 0.79
C HIS A 348 9.91 -16.54 0.04
N HIS A 349 9.64 -16.46 -1.25
CA HIS A 349 10.06 -15.33 -2.08
C HIS A 349 9.38 -14.02 -1.69
N ALA A 350 8.08 -14.06 -1.36
CA ALA A 350 7.37 -12.88 -0.91
C ALA A 350 7.95 -12.35 0.41
N LEU A 351 8.19 -13.24 1.37
CA LEU A 351 8.75 -12.87 2.67
C LEU A 351 10.20 -12.38 2.56
N ALA A 352 11.00 -13.02 1.71
CA ALA A 352 12.38 -12.58 1.41
C ALA A 352 12.40 -11.17 0.80
N GLY A 353 11.46 -10.87 -0.09
CA GLY A 353 11.32 -9.53 -0.66
C GLY A 353 10.99 -8.47 0.40
N VAL A 354 10.12 -8.80 1.35
CA VAL A 354 9.82 -7.90 2.48
C VAL A 354 11.06 -7.69 3.35
N ARG A 355 11.78 -8.76 3.69
CA ARG A 355 13.04 -8.65 4.46
C ARG A 355 14.07 -7.77 3.75
N ASP A 356 14.28 -8.00 2.46
CA ASP A 356 15.40 -7.43 1.71
C ASP A 356 15.12 -6.03 1.17
N ARG A 357 13.85 -5.71 0.89
CA ARG A 357 13.45 -4.44 0.25
C ARG A 357 12.31 -3.71 0.96
N GLY A 358 11.64 -4.34 1.93
CA GLY A 358 10.43 -3.78 2.53
C GLY A 358 9.30 -3.59 1.53
N TRP A 359 9.26 -4.42 0.48
CA TRP A 359 8.30 -4.27 -0.60
C TRP A 359 8.02 -5.62 -1.27
N ALA A 360 6.78 -5.80 -1.67
CA ALA A 360 6.30 -6.85 -2.54
C ALA A 360 5.19 -6.23 -3.40
N HIS A 361 4.99 -6.70 -4.62
CA HIS A 361 3.92 -6.15 -5.44
C HIS A 361 2.54 -6.63 -4.97
N HIS A 362 1.47 -5.98 -5.47
CA HIS A 362 0.12 -6.13 -4.91
C HIS A 362 -0.40 -7.58 -4.90
N ILE A 363 -0.06 -8.38 -5.92
CA ILE A 363 -0.50 -9.77 -5.99
C ILE A 363 0.20 -10.63 -4.94
N GLN A 364 1.48 -10.40 -4.66
CA GLN A 364 2.19 -11.07 -3.57
C GLN A 364 1.56 -10.70 -2.21
N ARG A 365 1.20 -9.44 -2.04
CA ARG A 365 0.53 -8.97 -0.80
C ARG A 365 -0.85 -9.61 -0.63
N LEU A 366 -1.65 -9.64 -1.68
CA LEU A 366 -3.05 -10.10 -1.64
C LEU A 366 -3.15 -11.61 -1.72
N MET A 367 -2.56 -12.22 -2.74
CA MET A 367 -2.81 -13.63 -3.09
C MET A 367 -1.75 -14.60 -2.55
N VAL A 368 -0.65 -14.12 -2.00
CA VAL A 368 0.35 -14.96 -1.34
C VAL A 368 0.34 -14.69 0.17
N LEU A 369 0.80 -13.53 0.60
CA LEU A 369 0.85 -13.16 2.03
C LEU A 369 -0.55 -13.09 2.65
N GLY A 370 -1.43 -12.31 2.05
CA GLY A 370 -2.79 -12.13 2.53
C GLY A 370 -3.62 -13.41 2.49
N ASN A 371 -3.50 -14.18 1.41
CA ASN A 371 -4.18 -15.46 1.24
C ASN A 371 -3.74 -16.48 2.31
N HIS A 372 -2.43 -16.60 2.55
CA HIS A 372 -1.92 -17.45 3.63
C HIS A 372 -2.50 -17.05 5.00
N ALA A 373 -2.42 -15.77 5.33
CA ALA A 373 -2.91 -15.26 6.61
C ALA A 373 -4.42 -15.50 6.78
N LEU A 374 -5.19 -15.32 5.71
CA LEU A 374 -6.63 -15.56 5.69
C LEU A 374 -6.95 -17.04 5.94
N GLN A 375 -6.27 -17.95 5.24
CA GLN A 375 -6.44 -19.39 5.39
C GLN A 375 -6.06 -19.88 6.78
N ARG A 376 -5.07 -19.26 7.41
CA ARG A 376 -4.56 -19.65 8.73
C ARG A 376 -5.21 -18.90 9.89
N ALA A 377 -6.20 -18.06 9.61
CA ALA A 377 -6.94 -17.30 10.62
C ALA A 377 -6.04 -16.43 11.49
N TYR A 378 -5.04 -15.79 10.91
CA TYR A 378 -4.19 -14.82 11.62
C TYR A 378 -5.03 -13.61 12.01
N ARG A 379 -4.73 -13.03 13.19
CA ARG A 379 -5.43 -11.85 13.69
C ARG A 379 -5.32 -10.69 12.69
N PRO A 380 -6.43 -10.17 12.15
CA PRO A 380 -6.37 -9.14 11.13
C PRO A 380 -5.78 -7.81 11.64
N GLY A 381 -5.99 -7.48 12.91
CA GLY A 381 -5.38 -6.29 13.53
C GLY A 381 -3.87 -6.37 13.59
N GLU A 382 -3.31 -7.51 14.02
CA GLU A 382 -1.87 -7.74 14.03
C GLU A 382 -1.28 -7.72 12.62
N LEU A 383 -1.98 -8.32 11.66
CA LEU A 383 -1.55 -8.32 10.26
C LEU A 383 -1.54 -6.92 9.67
N THR A 384 -2.54 -6.11 9.97
CA THR A 384 -2.60 -4.70 9.54
C THR A 384 -1.39 -3.91 10.07
N GLU A 385 -1.07 -4.06 11.36
CA GLU A 385 0.12 -3.44 11.96
C GLU A 385 1.41 -3.92 11.29
N TRP A 386 1.52 -5.21 11.01
CA TRP A 386 2.67 -5.77 10.34
C TRP A 386 2.87 -5.16 8.94
N PHE A 387 1.82 -5.09 8.13
CA PHE A 387 1.91 -4.46 6.81
C PHE A 387 2.30 -2.97 6.91
N ALA A 388 1.79 -2.27 7.92
CA ALA A 388 2.12 -0.86 8.11
C ALA A 388 3.58 -0.64 8.54
N THR A 389 4.20 -1.58 9.22
CA THR A 389 5.57 -1.44 9.75
C THR A 389 6.63 -2.09 8.89
N ALA A 390 6.36 -3.26 8.31
CA ALA A 390 7.33 -4.04 7.55
C ALA A 390 7.47 -3.59 6.09
N PHE A 391 6.51 -2.80 5.58
CA PHE A 391 6.55 -2.30 4.20
C PHE A 391 6.94 -0.82 4.18
N VAL A 392 7.83 -0.47 3.26
CA VAL A 392 8.35 0.91 3.11
C VAL A 392 7.27 1.89 2.64
N ASP A 393 6.23 1.42 1.97
CA ASP A 393 5.06 2.21 1.56
C ASP A 393 3.87 2.07 2.51
N GLY A 394 4.04 1.37 3.63
CA GLY A 394 2.99 1.05 4.59
C GLY A 394 2.67 2.19 5.54
N PHE A 395 2.01 3.23 5.07
CA PHE A 395 1.52 4.31 5.92
C PHE A 395 0.23 3.89 6.63
N ARG A 396 -0.09 4.55 7.75
CA ARG A 396 -1.22 4.17 8.62
C ARG A 396 -2.57 4.12 7.91
N TRP A 397 -2.81 5.01 6.95
CA TRP A 397 -4.08 5.03 6.21
C TRP A 397 -4.17 3.93 5.16
N VAL A 398 -3.03 3.43 4.67
CA VAL A 398 -2.98 2.48 3.55
C VAL A 398 -3.55 1.12 3.95
N MET A 399 -3.19 0.65 5.14
CA MET A 399 -3.36 -0.76 5.50
C MET A 399 -4.73 -1.15 6.03
N PRO A 400 -5.46 -0.33 6.80
CA PRO A 400 -6.76 -0.78 7.33
C PRO A 400 -7.75 -1.24 6.26
N THR A 401 -8.01 -0.43 5.24
CA THR A 401 -8.95 -0.80 4.18
C THR A 401 -8.41 -1.93 3.30
N ASN A 402 -7.10 -1.97 3.04
CA ASN A 402 -6.49 -3.03 2.25
C ASN A 402 -6.42 -4.37 2.99
N VAL A 403 -6.22 -4.38 4.31
CA VAL A 403 -6.08 -5.60 5.10
C VAL A 403 -7.40 -6.03 5.72
N ILE A 404 -8.04 -5.17 6.52
CA ILE A 404 -9.31 -5.48 7.18
C ILE A 404 -10.41 -5.69 6.13
N GLY A 405 -10.46 -4.83 5.12
CA GLY A 405 -11.49 -4.87 4.09
C GLY A 405 -11.22 -5.89 3.00
N MET A 406 -10.11 -5.73 2.26
CA MET A 406 -9.85 -6.53 1.07
C MET A 406 -9.21 -7.89 1.39
N SER A 407 -8.03 -7.89 1.96
CA SER A 407 -7.21 -9.09 2.10
C SER A 407 -7.80 -10.11 3.07
N GLN A 408 -8.35 -9.67 4.20
CA GLN A 408 -8.80 -10.55 5.28
C GLN A 408 -10.32 -10.66 5.41
N HIS A 409 -11.08 -9.89 4.65
CA HIS A 409 -12.55 -9.92 4.70
C HIS A 409 -13.08 -9.79 6.13
N ALA A 410 -12.37 -9.03 6.94
CA ALA A 410 -12.64 -8.91 8.37
C ALA A 410 -13.75 -7.89 8.68
N ASP A 411 -14.14 -7.08 7.71
CA ASP A 411 -15.24 -6.11 7.82
C ASP A 411 -16.61 -6.69 7.49
N GLY A 412 -16.68 -7.98 7.22
CA GLY A 412 -17.95 -8.66 6.91
C GLY A 412 -18.48 -8.38 5.51
N GLY A 413 -17.64 -7.87 4.61
CA GLY A 413 -18.02 -7.62 3.22
C GLY A 413 -18.43 -6.18 2.91
N LEU A 414 -18.06 -5.22 3.76
CA LEU A 414 -18.32 -3.79 3.49
C LEU A 414 -17.56 -3.30 2.26
N LEU A 415 -16.31 -3.74 2.10
CA LEU A 415 -15.43 -3.28 1.01
C LEU A 415 -15.42 -4.22 -0.18
N ALA A 416 -15.34 -5.53 0.06
CA ALA A 416 -15.26 -6.55 -0.97
C ALA A 416 -16.44 -7.53 -0.89
N THR A 417 -16.93 -7.97 -2.05
CA THR A 417 -18.12 -8.84 -2.11
C THR A 417 -17.83 -10.31 -1.81
N LYS A 418 -16.55 -10.71 -1.83
CA LYS A 418 -16.10 -12.06 -1.54
C LYS A 418 -14.72 -12.05 -0.89
N PRO A 419 -14.37 -13.07 -0.10
CA PRO A 419 -13.00 -13.24 0.38
C PRO A 419 -12.03 -13.53 -0.77
N TYR A 420 -10.79 -13.07 -0.63
CA TYR A 420 -9.70 -13.34 -1.57
C TYR A 420 -8.91 -14.57 -1.11
N ALA A 421 -9.59 -15.70 -0.99
CA ALA A 421 -8.96 -16.99 -0.71
C ALA A 421 -8.85 -17.81 -2.01
N SER A 422 -7.71 -18.45 -2.22
CA SER A 422 -7.51 -19.32 -3.37
C SER A 422 -6.56 -20.47 -3.02
N GLY A 423 -6.73 -21.60 -3.71
CA GLY A 423 -5.79 -22.72 -3.62
C GLY A 423 -4.53 -22.52 -4.46
N GLY A 424 -3.68 -23.53 -4.45
CA GLY A 424 -2.40 -23.50 -5.19
C GLY A 424 -2.53 -23.40 -6.71
N ALA A 425 -3.68 -23.73 -7.27
CA ALA A 425 -3.90 -23.65 -8.71
C ALA A 425 -3.75 -22.23 -9.26
N TYR A 426 -4.24 -21.23 -8.52
CA TYR A 426 -4.10 -19.82 -8.90
C TYR A 426 -2.61 -19.39 -8.91
N ILE A 427 -1.89 -19.72 -7.85
CA ILE A 427 -0.46 -19.37 -7.73
C ILE A 427 0.35 -20.12 -8.80
N ASN A 428 0.02 -21.37 -9.08
CA ASN A 428 0.66 -22.13 -10.15
C ASN A 428 0.46 -21.50 -11.54
N LYS A 429 -0.74 -20.99 -11.79
CA LYS A 429 -1.07 -20.30 -13.05
C LYS A 429 -0.33 -18.96 -13.17
N MET A 430 -0.29 -18.17 -12.10
CA MET A 430 0.14 -16.78 -12.11
C MET A 430 1.59 -16.56 -11.67
N SER A 431 2.32 -17.64 -11.35
CA SER A 431 3.72 -17.56 -10.95
C SER A 431 4.58 -18.62 -11.65
N ASP A 432 5.90 -18.48 -11.52
CA ASP A 432 6.88 -19.49 -11.94
C ASP A 432 7.41 -20.33 -10.77
N HIS A 433 6.77 -20.26 -9.59
CA HIS A 433 7.27 -20.87 -8.37
C HIS A 433 7.03 -22.38 -8.25
N CYS A 434 5.86 -22.85 -8.70
CA CYS A 434 5.40 -24.18 -8.30
C CYS A 434 6.20 -25.34 -8.90
N GLY A 435 6.84 -25.12 -10.04
CA GLY A 435 7.70 -26.15 -10.66
C GLY A 435 8.90 -26.57 -9.82
N ASP A 436 9.47 -25.63 -9.06
CA ASP A 436 10.63 -25.84 -8.22
C ASP A 436 10.29 -25.94 -6.72
N CYS A 437 8.99 -25.93 -6.39
CA CYS A 437 8.53 -25.97 -5.02
C CYS A 437 8.58 -27.38 -4.43
N ALA A 438 8.83 -27.46 -3.13
CA ALA A 438 8.77 -28.72 -2.38
C ALA A 438 7.36 -29.30 -2.30
N TYR A 439 6.33 -28.48 -2.51
CA TYR A 439 4.93 -28.87 -2.48
C TYR A 439 4.33 -28.95 -3.89
N ASP A 440 3.36 -29.86 -4.05
CA ASP A 440 2.62 -30.01 -5.31
C ASP A 440 1.29 -29.23 -5.21
N PRO A 441 1.05 -28.22 -6.07
CA PRO A 441 -0.18 -27.43 -6.02
C PRO A 441 -1.44 -28.22 -6.30
N LYS A 442 -1.35 -29.43 -6.87
CA LYS A 442 -2.47 -30.31 -7.17
C LYS A 442 -2.86 -31.21 -6.01
N LYS A 443 -2.01 -31.30 -4.97
CA LYS A 443 -2.22 -32.20 -3.84
C LYS A 443 -2.72 -31.45 -2.61
N ARG A 444 -3.77 -31.97 -1.99
CA ARG A 444 -4.31 -31.50 -0.73
C ARG A 444 -4.03 -32.40 0.46
N LEU A 445 -3.50 -33.60 0.23
CA LEU A 445 -3.23 -34.59 1.27
C LEU A 445 -1.83 -35.21 1.05
N GLY A 446 -1.09 -35.43 2.13
CA GLY A 446 0.26 -35.97 2.11
C GLY A 446 1.33 -34.93 2.44
N ASP A 447 2.57 -35.40 2.59
CA ASP A 447 3.71 -34.56 3.03
C ASP A 447 4.06 -33.47 2.02
N ASP A 448 3.79 -33.68 0.75
CA ASP A 448 4.01 -32.72 -0.33
C ASP A 448 2.74 -31.95 -0.73
N ALA A 449 1.70 -32.02 0.08
CA ALA A 449 0.47 -31.24 -0.15
C ALA A 449 0.75 -29.75 -0.01
N CYS A 450 0.35 -28.98 -1.03
CA CYS A 450 0.51 -27.53 -1.04
C CYS A 450 -0.31 -26.91 0.12
N PRO A 451 0.35 -26.10 0.97
CA PRO A 451 -0.34 -25.43 2.08
C PRO A 451 -1.51 -24.56 1.66
N PHE A 452 -1.45 -23.95 0.47
CA PHE A 452 -2.55 -23.15 -0.07
C PHE A 452 -3.71 -24.02 -0.56
N THR A 453 -3.39 -25.13 -1.23
CA THR A 453 -4.40 -26.05 -1.73
C THR A 453 -5.15 -26.75 -0.58
N ALA A 454 -4.41 -27.24 0.40
CA ALA A 454 -5.00 -27.85 1.59
C ALA A 454 -5.65 -26.81 2.52
N GLY A 455 -4.98 -25.69 2.73
CA GLY A 455 -5.46 -24.61 3.60
C GLY A 455 -6.72 -23.94 3.09
N TYR A 456 -6.93 -23.92 1.78
CA TYR A 456 -8.17 -23.41 1.18
C TYR A 456 -9.40 -24.16 1.72
N TRP A 457 -9.32 -25.48 1.81
CA TRP A 457 -10.45 -26.28 2.34
C TRP A 457 -10.66 -26.08 3.83
N SER A 458 -9.61 -25.89 4.61
CA SER A 458 -9.72 -25.49 6.01
C SER A 458 -10.45 -24.16 6.16
N PHE A 459 -10.12 -23.19 5.31
CA PHE A 459 -10.77 -21.88 5.27
C PHE A 459 -12.27 -22.03 4.91
N VAL A 460 -12.59 -22.77 3.85
CA VAL A 460 -13.98 -22.98 3.41
C VAL A 460 -14.79 -23.67 4.51
N HIS A 461 -14.23 -24.70 5.12
CA HIS A 461 -14.88 -25.42 6.21
C HIS A 461 -15.19 -24.52 7.41
N ARG A 462 -14.20 -23.78 7.87
CA ARG A 462 -14.34 -22.88 9.03
C ARG A 462 -15.36 -21.77 8.77
N ASN A 463 -15.50 -21.30 7.55
CA ASN A 463 -16.39 -20.21 7.16
C ASN A 463 -17.57 -20.68 6.31
N ARG A 464 -17.95 -21.95 6.43
CA ARG A 464 -18.97 -22.60 5.63
C ARG A 464 -20.27 -21.81 5.54
N ASP A 465 -20.82 -21.38 6.68
CA ASP A 465 -22.14 -20.74 6.72
C ASP A 465 -22.13 -19.40 5.98
N MET A 466 -21.09 -18.60 6.17
CA MET A 466 -20.93 -17.33 5.47
C MET A 466 -20.76 -17.53 3.96
N LEU A 467 -19.90 -18.49 3.57
CA LEU A 467 -19.62 -18.77 2.15
C LEU A 467 -20.82 -19.37 1.43
N ALA A 468 -21.63 -20.19 2.11
CA ALA A 468 -22.82 -20.79 1.53
C ALA A 468 -23.92 -19.77 1.21
N ARG A 469 -23.96 -18.65 1.93
CA ARG A 469 -24.93 -17.57 1.71
C ARG A 469 -24.53 -16.56 0.63
N ASN A 470 -23.31 -16.68 0.11
CA ASN A 470 -22.77 -15.76 -0.88
C ASN A 470 -22.79 -16.43 -2.27
N ASN A 471 -23.47 -15.81 -3.23
CA ASN A 471 -23.59 -16.33 -4.60
C ASN A 471 -22.24 -16.58 -5.29
N ARG A 472 -21.19 -15.85 -4.90
CA ARG A 472 -19.86 -15.98 -5.49
C ARG A 472 -19.04 -17.13 -4.90
N THR A 473 -19.40 -17.61 -3.70
CA THR A 473 -18.62 -18.59 -2.94
C THR A 473 -19.37 -19.88 -2.62
N GLN A 474 -20.68 -19.91 -2.81
CA GLN A 474 -21.49 -21.11 -2.51
C GLN A 474 -21.02 -22.36 -3.27
N ARG A 475 -20.47 -22.20 -4.47
CA ARG A 475 -19.94 -23.31 -5.27
C ARG A 475 -18.75 -23.99 -4.59
N SER A 476 -17.90 -23.22 -3.89
CA SER A 476 -16.78 -23.77 -3.14
C SER A 476 -17.25 -24.67 -2.00
N VAL A 477 -18.33 -24.29 -1.33
CA VAL A 477 -18.95 -25.11 -0.28
C VAL A 477 -19.49 -26.41 -0.87
N SER A 478 -20.21 -26.34 -1.99
CA SER A 478 -20.73 -27.51 -2.68
C SER A 478 -19.64 -28.47 -3.14
N THR A 479 -18.53 -27.93 -3.64
CA THR A 479 -17.36 -28.72 -4.03
C THR A 479 -16.72 -29.39 -2.82
N MET A 480 -16.56 -28.65 -1.71
CA MET A 480 -16.02 -29.20 -0.47
C MET A 480 -16.85 -30.39 0.05
N ASP A 481 -18.17 -30.26 -0.01
CA ASP A 481 -19.10 -31.31 0.47
C ASP A 481 -18.98 -32.62 -0.33
N ARG A 482 -18.42 -32.58 -1.53
CA ARG A 482 -18.18 -33.75 -2.37
C ARG A 482 -16.81 -34.38 -2.18
N LEU A 483 -15.92 -33.76 -1.39
CA LEU A 483 -14.60 -34.33 -1.12
C LEU A 483 -14.73 -35.54 -0.19
N THR A 484 -14.14 -36.66 -0.58
CA THR A 484 -14.16 -37.89 0.21
C THR A 484 -13.11 -37.93 1.30
N ASP A 485 -12.07 -37.11 1.18
CA ASP A 485 -10.92 -37.03 2.08
C ASP A 485 -10.90 -35.76 2.95
N LEU A 486 -12.01 -35.03 3.02
CA LEU A 486 -12.08 -33.75 3.73
C LEU A 486 -11.61 -33.83 5.17
N ASP A 487 -12.09 -34.83 5.93
CA ASP A 487 -11.74 -34.99 7.35
C ASP A 487 -10.23 -35.19 7.53
N ALA A 488 -9.61 -35.98 6.66
CA ALA A 488 -8.16 -36.18 6.67
C ALA A 488 -7.37 -34.89 6.34
N VAL A 489 -7.87 -34.08 5.39
CA VAL A 489 -7.28 -32.79 5.05
C VAL A 489 -7.38 -31.83 6.22
N LEU A 490 -8.55 -31.71 6.85
CA LEU A 490 -8.76 -30.83 8.01
C LEU A 490 -7.87 -31.22 9.19
N GLU A 491 -7.73 -32.52 9.47
CA GLU A 491 -6.84 -33.03 10.52
C GLU A 491 -5.39 -32.70 10.21
N GLN A 492 -4.94 -32.95 8.98
CA GLN A 492 -3.58 -32.65 8.53
C GLN A 492 -3.27 -31.15 8.71
N GLU A 493 -4.16 -30.28 8.28
CA GLU A 493 -3.93 -28.83 8.34
C GLU A 493 -4.03 -28.28 9.76
N ALA A 494 -4.83 -28.86 10.63
CA ALA A 494 -4.87 -28.51 12.05
C ALA A 494 -3.51 -28.75 12.73
N ASP A 495 -2.78 -29.77 12.31
CA ASP A 495 -1.46 -30.13 12.85
C ASP A 495 -0.30 -29.44 12.14
N ARG A 496 -0.54 -28.82 10.98
CA ARG A 496 0.54 -28.20 10.21
C ARG A 496 1.14 -27.02 10.96
N ARG A 497 2.46 -27.02 11.13
CA ARG A 497 3.22 -25.94 11.76
C ARG A 497 4.27 -25.38 10.82
N ARG A 498 4.58 -26.08 9.74
CA ARG A 498 5.60 -25.67 8.76
C ARG A 498 4.96 -25.50 7.38
N PHE A 499 5.26 -24.42 6.76
CA PHE A 499 4.66 -24.02 5.49
C PHE A 499 5.67 -23.94 4.35
#